data_77baf0ecf5b98bcbd9bef1ba9c78d9bc
#
_entry.id   77baf0ecf5b98bcbd9bef1ba9c78d9bc
#
_cell.length_a   1.000
_cell.length_b   1.000
_cell.length_c   1.000
_cell.angle_alpha   90.00
_cell.angle_beta   90.00
_cell.angle_gamma   90.00
#
_symmetry.space_group_name_H-M   'P 1'
#
loop_
_entity.id
_entity.type
_entity.pdbx_description
1 polymer ?
#
loop_
_entity_poly.entity_id
_entity_poly.type
_entity_poly.pdbx_seq_one_letter_code
_entity_poly.pdbx_strand_id
1 'polypeptide(L)'
;MKYKEIQMVLEEDLRLTLSHLEMEERAAVSALDGLMERNCALIQEIEQDLARLSLVLEHSDTEPDSMSFVLHAELDDTETADRVLDVLNQSDPSSVSLDEAKANQILSLTNSMLLLVCSQTPLMKKLLKSYSSEVHLDPETAHPKLVISPKCDSVSYTDAWQKLPDQPGRFDTTLNVISLQGFSFGRHYWEIDVTGKTYWELGVTYPSIPRKGISEECWLGRGAVSWCVEFFDGEYTAWHGGVPHQLPFTKHFCRIGVLCSFPGGLVTFLEADKMTPLFSFCAGTFSECLHLALCRGHNHRGANSSAIVICNASSPTSDL
;
A
#
# COMPACT_ATOMS: atom_id res chain seq x y z
N MET A 1 25.52 -24.79 11.15
CA MET A 1 24.43 -25.78 11.08
C MET A 1 23.06 -25.12 11.22
N LYS A 2 22.72 -24.47 12.33
CA LYS A 2 21.40 -23.86 12.55
C LYS A 2 20.90 -22.87 11.47
N TYR A 3 21.78 -22.07 10.86
CA TYR A 3 21.39 -21.12 9.80
C TYR A 3 20.86 -21.81 8.54
N LYS A 4 21.50 -22.89 8.11
CA LYS A 4 21.03 -23.67 6.95
C LYS A 4 19.69 -24.37 7.23
N GLU A 5 19.48 -24.84 8.46
CA GLU A 5 18.21 -25.46 8.88
C GLU A 5 17.07 -24.44 8.86
N ILE A 6 17.30 -23.23 9.38
CA ILE A 6 16.33 -22.13 9.33
C ILE A 6 16.02 -21.76 7.87
N GLN A 7 17.05 -21.64 7.03
CA GLN A 7 16.88 -21.32 5.61
C GLN A 7 16.04 -22.39 4.90
N MET A 8 16.30 -23.68 5.12
CA MET A 8 15.52 -24.78 4.53
C MET A 8 14.05 -24.75 4.97
N VAL A 9 13.78 -24.47 6.26
CA VAL A 9 12.41 -24.35 6.76
C VAL A 9 11.69 -23.17 6.11
N LEU A 10 12.36 -22.02 5.97
CA LEU A 10 11.80 -20.81 5.34
C LEU A 10 11.52 -21.03 3.84
N GLU A 11 12.44 -21.71 3.13
CA GLU A 11 12.27 -22.02 1.71
C GLU A 11 11.10 -23.00 1.48
N GLU A 12 10.95 -24.01 2.34
CA GLU A 12 9.85 -24.97 2.26
C GLU A 12 8.50 -24.32 2.60
N ASP A 13 8.45 -23.48 3.63
CA ASP A 13 7.24 -22.77 4.02
C ASP A 13 6.80 -21.77 2.95
N LEU A 14 7.76 -21.04 2.35
CA LEU A 14 7.49 -20.16 1.22
C LEU A 14 6.93 -20.95 0.02
N ARG A 15 7.51 -22.13 -0.29
CA ARG A 15 7.05 -23.01 -1.36
C ARG A 15 5.61 -23.48 -1.12
N LEU A 16 5.28 -23.88 0.11
CA LEU A 16 3.94 -24.31 0.48
C LEU A 16 2.94 -23.17 0.38
N THR A 17 3.32 -21.99 0.84
CA THR A 17 2.47 -20.78 0.78
C THR A 17 2.20 -20.37 -0.67
N LEU A 18 3.21 -20.35 -1.53
CA LEU A 18 3.04 -20.07 -2.97
C LEU A 18 2.15 -21.11 -3.65
N SER A 19 2.36 -22.40 -3.37
CA SER A 19 1.51 -23.46 -3.91
C SER A 19 0.05 -23.32 -3.48
N HIS A 20 -0.19 -22.88 -2.25
CA HIS A 20 -1.55 -22.63 -1.77
C HIS A 20 -2.21 -21.45 -2.47
N LEU A 21 -1.48 -20.34 -2.63
CA LEU A 21 -1.95 -19.17 -3.38
C LEU A 21 -2.27 -19.50 -4.84
N GLU A 22 -1.43 -20.30 -5.50
CA GLU A 22 -1.69 -20.77 -6.87
C GLU A 22 -2.94 -21.66 -6.96
N MET A 23 -3.26 -22.44 -5.92
CA MET A 23 -4.50 -23.22 -5.87
C MET A 23 -5.72 -22.33 -5.71
N GLU A 24 -5.67 -21.34 -4.83
CA GLU A 24 -6.76 -20.38 -4.61
C GLU A 24 -7.00 -19.53 -5.89
N GLU A 25 -5.94 -19.08 -6.55
CA GLU A 25 -6.04 -18.36 -7.84
C GLU A 25 -6.74 -19.22 -8.91
N ARG A 26 -6.32 -20.48 -9.06
CA ARG A 26 -6.95 -21.39 -10.03
C ARG A 26 -8.42 -21.66 -9.70
N ALA A 27 -8.75 -21.80 -8.42
CA ALA A 27 -10.13 -21.99 -7.98
C ALA A 27 -10.99 -20.75 -8.29
N ALA A 28 -10.46 -19.55 -8.05
CA ALA A 28 -11.15 -18.29 -8.35
C ALA A 28 -11.35 -18.11 -9.87
N VAL A 29 -10.31 -18.37 -10.68
CA VAL A 29 -10.41 -18.32 -12.15
C VAL A 29 -11.44 -19.32 -12.66
N SER A 30 -11.41 -20.57 -12.19
CA SER A 30 -12.39 -21.59 -12.59
C SER A 30 -13.84 -21.22 -12.20
N ALA A 31 -14.04 -20.55 -11.06
CA ALA A 31 -15.36 -20.07 -10.66
C ALA A 31 -15.85 -18.94 -11.59
N LEU A 32 -14.95 -18.03 -11.97
CA LEU A 32 -15.25 -16.95 -12.93
C LEU A 32 -15.56 -17.50 -14.33
N ASP A 33 -14.78 -18.46 -14.81
CA ASP A 33 -15.04 -19.12 -16.10
C ASP A 33 -16.43 -19.80 -16.11
N GLY A 34 -16.80 -20.50 -15.05
CA GLY A 34 -18.12 -21.11 -14.90
C GLY A 34 -19.26 -20.05 -14.83
N LEU A 35 -18.99 -18.87 -14.26
CA LEU A 35 -19.96 -17.78 -14.27
C LEU A 35 -20.11 -17.19 -15.70
N MET A 36 -19.01 -17.00 -16.40
CA MET A 36 -19.02 -16.53 -17.79
C MET A 36 -19.77 -17.49 -18.72
N GLU A 37 -19.55 -18.79 -18.60
CA GLU A 37 -20.28 -19.79 -19.39
C GLU A 37 -21.78 -19.74 -19.17
N ARG A 38 -22.22 -19.62 -17.89
CA ARG A 38 -23.64 -19.48 -17.56
C ARG A 38 -24.23 -18.21 -18.13
N ASN A 39 -23.53 -17.08 -18.04
CA ASN A 39 -23.99 -15.82 -18.60
C ASN A 39 -24.07 -15.85 -20.11
N CYS A 40 -23.09 -16.47 -20.79
CA CYS A 40 -23.14 -16.66 -22.24
C CYS A 40 -24.33 -17.53 -22.67
N ALA A 41 -24.63 -18.60 -21.95
CA ALA A 41 -25.79 -19.44 -22.23
C ALA A 41 -27.11 -18.66 -22.08
N LEU A 42 -27.24 -17.86 -21.03
CA LEU A 42 -28.42 -17.00 -20.81
C LEU A 42 -28.59 -15.94 -21.91
N ILE A 43 -27.49 -15.31 -22.34
CA ILE A 43 -27.53 -14.35 -23.45
C ILE A 43 -28.04 -15.02 -24.72
N GLN A 44 -27.57 -16.22 -25.04
CA GLN A 44 -28.03 -16.97 -26.21
C GLN A 44 -29.51 -17.34 -26.11
N GLU A 45 -30.01 -17.71 -24.92
CA GLU A 45 -31.44 -17.99 -24.70
C GLU A 45 -32.28 -16.74 -24.92
N ILE A 46 -31.88 -15.61 -24.34
CA ILE A 46 -32.57 -14.32 -24.56
C ILE A 46 -32.55 -13.90 -26.04
N GLU A 47 -31.43 -14.07 -26.74
CA GLU A 47 -31.35 -13.78 -28.18
C GLU A 47 -32.30 -14.66 -29.01
N GLN A 48 -32.45 -15.93 -28.64
CA GLN A 48 -33.40 -16.83 -29.31
C GLN A 48 -34.86 -16.42 -29.05
N ASP A 49 -35.20 -16.03 -27.83
CA ASP A 49 -36.54 -15.57 -27.49
C ASP A 49 -36.86 -14.24 -28.15
N LEU A 50 -35.91 -13.31 -28.24
CA LEU A 50 -36.07 -12.07 -29.01
C LEU A 50 -36.31 -12.36 -30.49
N ALA A 51 -35.57 -13.33 -31.08
CA ALA A 51 -35.78 -13.74 -32.47
C ALA A 51 -37.18 -14.36 -32.70
N ARG A 52 -37.69 -15.17 -31.76
CA ARG A 52 -39.05 -15.73 -31.81
C ARG A 52 -40.08 -14.62 -31.75
N LEU A 53 -39.96 -13.67 -30.79
CA LEU A 53 -40.86 -12.53 -30.69
C LEU A 53 -40.85 -11.64 -31.93
N SER A 54 -39.69 -11.42 -32.55
CA SER A 54 -39.55 -10.67 -33.80
C SER A 54 -40.32 -11.35 -34.94
N LEU A 55 -40.23 -12.69 -35.06
CA LEU A 55 -40.99 -13.46 -36.08
C LEU A 55 -42.48 -13.40 -35.86
N VAL A 56 -42.94 -13.43 -34.63
CA VAL A 56 -44.37 -13.28 -34.25
C VAL A 56 -44.89 -11.89 -34.66
N LEU A 57 -44.07 -10.84 -34.38
CA LEU A 57 -44.40 -9.45 -34.78
C LEU A 57 -44.44 -9.25 -36.30
N GLU A 58 -43.56 -9.87 -37.07
CA GLU A 58 -43.54 -9.77 -38.51
C GLU A 58 -44.69 -10.50 -39.18
N HIS A 59 -45.28 -11.54 -38.57
CA HIS A 59 -46.43 -12.28 -39.08
C HIS A 59 -47.79 -11.71 -38.65
N SER A 60 -47.78 -10.66 -37.81
CA SER A 60 -48.95 -10.03 -37.17
C SER A 60 -49.58 -8.91 -38.03
N ASP A 61 -49.26 -8.73 -39.29
CA ASP A 61 -49.86 -7.72 -40.16
C ASP A 61 -51.31 -8.03 -40.59
N THR A 62 -51.96 -9.06 -40.00
CA THR A 62 -53.35 -9.42 -40.29
C THR A 62 -54.14 -9.64 -39.01
N GLU A 63 -54.96 -8.62 -38.67
CA GLU A 63 -56.01 -8.56 -37.66
C GLU A 63 -55.66 -8.28 -36.17
N PRO A 64 -56.12 -7.13 -35.59
CA PRO A 64 -55.76 -6.69 -34.25
C PRO A 64 -56.37 -7.49 -33.08
N ASP A 65 -57.41 -8.30 -33.33
CA ASP A 65 -58.10 -9.05 -32.24
C ASP A 65 -57.43 -10.39 -31.87
N SER A 66 -56.58 -10.95 -32.73
CA SER A 66 -55.84 -12.18 -32.42
C SER A 66 -54.54 -11.93 -31.67
N MET A 67 -54.01 -10.72 -31.74
CA MET A 67 -52.74 -10.34 -31.16
C MET A 67 -52.74 -10.33 -29.62
N SER A 68 -53.83 -9.93 -29.00
CA SER A 68 -53.98 -9.91 -27.51
C SER A 68 -53.94 -11.30 -26.89
N PHE A 69 -54.45 -12.32 -27.61
CA PHE A 69 -54.48 -13.69 -27.09
C PHE A 69 -53.16 -14.42 -27.24
N VAL A 70 -52.45 -14.18 -28.33
CA VAL A 70 -51.12 -14.79 -28.56
C VAL A 70 -50.05 -14.16 -27.66
N LEU A 71 -50.11 -12.83 -27.48
CA LEU A 71 -49.19 -12.16 -26.56
C LEU A 71 -49.40 -12.56 -25.09
N HIS A 72 -50.67 -12.80 -24.69
CA HIS A 72 -50.98 -13.27 -23.32
C HIS A 72 -50.59 -14.74 -23.11
N ALA A 73 -50.62 -15.58 -24.13
CA ALA A 73 -50.25 -17.00 -24.02
C ALA A 73 -48.77 -17.22 -23.98
N GLU A 74 -47.96 -16.32 -24.58
CA GLU A 74 -46.47 -16.43 -24.57
C GLU A 74 -45.81 -15.56 -23.49
N LEU A 75 -46.50 -14.58 -22.92
CA LEU A 75 -46.02 -13.75 -21.81
C LEU A 75 -46.38 -14.29 -20.41
N ASP A 76 -47.11 -15.41 -20.33
CA ASP A 76 -47.47 -16.04 -19.03
C ASP A 76 -46.30 -16.92 -18.48
N ASP A 77 -45.10 -16.78 -19.07
CA ASP A 77 -43.90 -17.44 -18.56
C ASP A 77 -43.20 -16.54 -17.51
N THR A 78 -43.94 -16.34 -16.37
CA THR A 78 -43.34 -15.76 -15.14
C THR A 78 -42.08 -16.49 -14.72
N GLU A 79 -41.92 -17.74 -15.17
CA GLU A 79 -40.75 -18.59 -14.90
C GLU A 79 -39.48 -18.02 -15.56
N THR A 80 -39.58 -17.42 -16.74
CA THR A 80 -38.41 -16.81 -17.44
C THR A 80 -37.99 -15.50 -16.76
N ALA A 81 -38.95 -14.67 -16.33
CA ALA A 81 -38.68 -13.44 -15.61
C ALA A 81 -38.08 -13.71 -14.22
N ASP A 82 -38.60 -14.73 -13.51
CA ASP A 82 -38.06 -15.15 -12.22
C ASP A 82 -36.66 -15.76 -12.35
N ARG A 83 -36.38 -16.52 -13.42
CA ARG A 83 -35.03 -17.05 -13.72
C ARG A 83 -34.05 -15.95 -14.02
N VAL A 84 -34.39 -14.93 -14.79
CA VAL A 84 -33.56 -13.77 -15.07
C VAL A 84 -33.28 -12.99 -13.77
N LEU A 85 -34.29 -12.82 -12.92
CA LEU A 85 -34.13 -12.15 -11.63
C LEU A 85 -33.23 -12.94 -10.67
N ASP A 86 -33.37 -14.27 -10.65
CA ASP A 86 -32.54 -15.17 -9.84
C ASP A 86 -31.07 -15.13 -10.30
N VAL A 87 -30.83 -15.11 -11.61
CA VAL A 87 -29.44 -15.01 -12.16
C VAL A 87 -28.86 -13.63 -11.90
N LEU A 88 -29.64 -12.55 -12.02
CA LEU A 88 -29.19 -11.20 -11.69
C LEU A 88 -28.89 -11.05 -10.19
N ASN A 89 -29.67 -11.71 -9.33
CA ASN A 89 -29.45 -11.72 -7.88
C ASN A 89 -28.30 -12.65 -7.44
N GLN A 90 -27.95 -13.68 -8.25
CA GLN A 90 -26.82 -14.59 -7.99
C GLN A 90 -25.52 -14.10 -8.60
N SER A 91 -25.53 -13.13 -9.50
CA SER A 91 -24.37 -12.60 -10.23
C SER A 91 -23.83 -11.31 -9.65
N ASP A 92 -23.80 -11.16 -8.32
CA ASP A 92 -23.05 -10.07 -7.72
C ASP A 92 -21.53 -10.43 -7.76
N PRO A 93 -20.75 -9.83 -8.69
CA PRO A 93 -19.31 -10.08 -8.77
C PRO A 93 -18.54 -9.61 -7.53
N SER A 94 -19.21 -8.91 -6.60
CA SER A 94 -18.64 -8.54 -5.30
C SER A 94 -18.51 -9.73 -4.33
N SER A 95 -19.02 -10.92 -4.66
CA SER A 95 -18.95 -12.10 -3.79
C SER A 95 -17.68 -12.95 -3.96
N VAL A 96 -16.72 -12.58 -4.84
CA VAL A 96 -15.36 -13.11 -4.78
C VAL A 96 -14.61 -12.39 -3.65
N SER A 97 -15.01 -12.63 -2.42
CA SER A 97 -14.24 -12.17 -1.27
C SER A 97 -13.01 -13.07 -1.16
N LEU A 98 -11.83 -12.49 -1.39
CA LEU A 98 -10.60 -13.04 -0.83
C LEU A 98 -10.87 -13.30 0.65
N ASP A 99 -10.59 -14.51 1.12
CA ASP A 99 -10.74 -14.86 2.53
C ASP A 99 -9.80 -13.98 3.37
N GLU A 100 -10.32 -12.82 3.79
CA GLU A 100 -9.57 -11.85 4.59
C GLU A 100 -8.98 -12.49 5.84
N ALA A 101 -9.63 -13.51 6.40
CA ALA A 101 -9.13 -14.23 7.55
C ALA A 101 -7.85 -15.01 7.19
N LYS A 102 -7.80 -15.67 6.02
CA LYS A 102 -6.59 -16.34 5.53
C LYS A 102 -5.50 -15.36 5.15
N ALA A 103 -5.83 -14.26 4.47
CA ALA A 103 -4.88 -13.20 4.13
C ALA A 103 -4.25 -12.61 5.41
N ASN A 104 -5.04 -12.32 6.43
CA ASN A 104 -4.59 -11.84 7.73
C ASN A 104 -3.77 -12.90 8.48
N GLN A 105 -4.10 -14.18 8.34
CA GLN A 105 -3.32 -15.27 8.94
C GLN A 105 -1.94 -15.41 8.29
N ILE A 106 -1.84 -15.31 6.96
CA ILE A 106 -0.57 -15.29 6.22
C ILE A 106 0.26 -14.07 6.61
N LEU A 107 -0.36 -12.91 6.71
CA LEU A 107 0.31 -11.68 7.15
C LEU A 107 0.83 -11.81 8.60
N SER A 108 0.05 -12.41 9.50
CA SER A 108 0.43 -12.68 10.89
C SER A 108 1.60 -13.67 10.97
N LEU A 109 1.58 -14.74 10.18
CA LEU A 109 2.69 -15.70 10.08
C LEU A 109 3.95 -15.04 9.55
N THR A 110 3.85 -14.24 8.49
CA THR A 110 4.98 -13.50 7.91
C THR A 110 5.59 -12.54 8.93
N ASN A 111 4.77 -11.83 9.69
CA ASN A 111 5.23 -10.96 10.77
C ASN A 111 5.88 -11.75 11.91
N SER A 112 5.34 -12.92 12.28
CA SER A 112 5.91 -13.79 13.31
C SER A 112 7.25 -14.37 12.90
N MET A 113 7.42 -14.75 11.62
CA MET A 113 8.68 -15.19 11.05
C MET A 113 9.72 -14.07 11.01
N LEU A 114 9.30 -12.85 10.64
CA LEU A 114 10.15 -11.67 10.70
C LEU A 114 10.62 -11.39 12.15
N LEU A 115 9.72 -11.50 13.13
CA LEU A 115 10.05 -11.39 14.56
C LEU A 115 11.06 -12.45 15.00
N LEU A 116 10.93 -13.70 14.55
CA LEU A 116 11.85 -14.78 14.87
C LEU A 116 13.24 -14.51 14.28
N VAL A 117 13.32 -14.04 13.04
CA VAL A 117 14.58 -13.64 12.39
C VAL A 117 15.18 -12.41 13.08
N CYS A 118 14.36 -11.45 13.49
CA CYS A 118 14.80 -10.24 14.21
C CYS A 118 15.27 -10.53 15.63
N SER A 119 14.88 -11.66 16.24
CA SER A 119 15.44 -12.08 17.54
C SER A 119 16.96 -12.36 17.50
N GLN A 120 17.54 -12.45 16.28
CA GLN A 120 18.98 -12.53 16.03
C GLN A 120 19.58 -11.13 15.77
N THR A 121 19.32 -10.19 16.66
CA THR A 121 19.61 -8.74 16.49
C THR A 121 21.00 -8.39 15.92
N PRO A 122 22.14 -8.96 16.35
CA PRO A 122 23.44 -8.57 15.82
C PRO A 122 23.62 -8.94 14.33
N LEU A 123 23.12 -10.11 13.93
CA LEU A 123 23.20 -10.57 12.55
C LEU A 123 22.30 -9.75 11.64
N MET A 124 21.08 -9.47 12.12
CA MET A 124 20.12 -8.65 11.39
C MET A 124 20.62 -7.23 11.21
N LYS A 125 21.17 -6.61 12.26
CA LYS A 125 21.76 -5.28 12.18
C LYS A 125 22.88 -5.22 11.15
N LYS A 126 23.76 -6.23 11.12
CA LYS A 126 24.85 -6.34 10.13
C LYS A 126 24.29 -6.51 8.72
N LEU A 127 23.26 -7.35 8.55
CA LEU A 127 22.62 -7.57 7.25
C LEU A 127 21.94 -6.29 6.74
N LEU A 128 21.13 -5.63 7.53
CA LEU A 128 20.44 -4.39 7.13
C LEU A 128 21.45 -3.28 6.83
N LYS A 129 22.49 -3.14 7.63
CA LYS A 129 23.58 -2.18 7.35
C LYS A 129 24.31 -2.47 6.03
N SER A 130 24.36 -3.73 5.55
CA SER A 130 24.91 -4.04 4.22
C SER A 130 24.04 -3.54 3.06
N TYR A 131 22.77 -3.22 3.32
CA TYR A 131 21.86 -2.57 2.36
C TYR A 131 21.82 -1.05 2.53
N SER A 132 22.62 -0.48 3.42
CA SER A 132 22.66 0.96 3.65
C SER A 132 23.06 1.67 2.37
N SER A 133 22.24 2.63 1.97
CA SER A 133 22.48 3.46 0.80
C SER A 133 22.56 4.92 1.25
N GLU A 134 23.55 5.63 0.75
CA GLU A 134 23.68 7.04 1.03
C GLU A 134 22.52 7.82 0.39
N VAL A 135 21.89 8.69 1.16
CA VAL A 135 20.74 9.47 0.73
C VAL A 135 20.82 10.88 1.31
N HIS A 136 20.47 11.87 0.49
CA HIS A 136 20.48 13.28 0.84
C HIS A 136 19.09 13.87 0.59
N LEU A 137 18.64 14.76 1.48
CA LEU A 137 17.41 15.51 1.29
C LEU A 137 17.56 16.50 0.13
N ASP A 138 16.53 16.63 -0.68
CA ASP A 138 16.50 17.58 -1.79
C ASP A 138 15.91 18.93 -1.31
N PRO A 139 16.73 19.98 -1.17
CA PRO A 139 16.27 21.29 -0.74
C PRO A 139 15.26 21.93 -1.70
N GLU A 140 15.26 21.51 -2.96
CA GLU A 140 14.34 22.00 -3.97
C GLU A 140 12.91 21.52 -3.73
N THR A 141 12.74 20.36 -3.05
CA THR A 141 11.43 19.80 -2.70
C THR A 141 10.90 20.28 -1.36
N ALA A 142 11.79 20.74 -0.49
CA ALA A 142 11.46 21.09 0.90
C ALA A 142 10.43 22.22 0.99
N HIS A 143 9.44 22.07 1.89
CA HIS A 143 8.52 23.14 2.24
C HIS A 143 9.28 24.39 2.75
N PRO A 144 8.86 25.65 2.44
CA PRO A 144 9.59 26.86 2.80
C PRO A 144 9.82 27.11 4.31
N LYS A 145 9.15 26.38 5.18
CA LYS A 145 9.41 26.40 6.64
C LYS A 145 10.38 25.30 7.11
N LEU A 146 10.97 24.55 6.18
CA LEU A 146 11.98 23.55 6.51
C LEU A 146 13.37 24.08 6.19
N VAL A 147 14.29 23.91 7.13
CA VAL A 147 15.71 24.24 6.96
C VAL A 147 16.48 22.94 6.83
N ILE A 148 17.06 22.72 5.65
CA ILE A 148 17.89 21.57 5.34
C ILE A 148 19.32 21.91 5.72
N SER A 149 20.03 20.96 6.36
CA SER A 149 21.46 21.15 6.68
C SER A 149 22.32 21.30 5.43
N PRO A 150 23.51 21.90 5.53
CA PRO A 150 24.43 22.00 4.41
C PRO A 150 24.89 20.65 3.83
N LYS A 151 24.86 19.58 4.63
CA LYS A 151 25.12 18.20 4.20
C LYS A 151 23.89 17.50 3.62
N CYS A 152 22.72 18.14 3.64
CA CYS A 152 21.45 17.57 3.22
C CYS A 152 21.08 16.25 3.95
N ASP A 153 21.56 16.06 5.16
CA ASP A 153 21.33 14.89 6.01
C ASP A 153 20.36 15.15 7.16
N SER A 154 19.96 16.39 7.37
CA SER A 154 19.01 16.71 8.44
C SER A 154 18.03 17.85 8.06
N VAL A 155 16.86 17.83 8.72
CA VAL A 155 15.82 18.80 8.52
C VAL A 155 15.32 19.35 9.86
N SER A 156 15.28 20.66 9.96
CA SER A 156 14.72 21.41 11.09
C SER A 156 13.59 22.32 10.62
N TYR A 157 12.86 22.89 11.58
CA TYR A 157 11.72 23.79 11.32
C TYR A 157 12.08 25.24 11.69
N THR A 158 11.59 26.17 10.91
CA THR A 158 11.60 27.59 11.23
C THR A 158 10.20 28.19 11.12
N ASP A 159 9.86 29.10 12.05
CA ASP A 159 8.60 29.86 11.96
C ASP A 159 8.63 30.88 10.82
N ALA A 160 9.85 31.33 10.45
CA ALA A 160 10.03 32.25 9.35
C ALA A 160 9.76 31.59 8.00
N TRP A 161 8.94 32.22 7.19
CA TRP A 161 8.75 31.79 5.80
C TRP A 161 10.00 32.16 4.99
N GLN A 162 10.75 31.16 4.54
CA GLN A 162 11.93 31.38 3.72
C GLN A 162 11.54 31.86 2.33
N LYS A 163 12.25 32.86 1.80
CA LYS A 163 12.04 33.38 0.43
C LYS A 163 12.70 32.44 -0.59
N LEU A 164 12.16 31.25 -0.72
CA LEU A 164 12.61 30.28 -1.72
C LEU A 164 11.79 30.43 -3.01
N PRO A 165 12.35 30.16 -4.19
CA PRO A 165 11.60 30.11 -5.43
C PRO A 165 10.45 29.11 -5.33
N ASP A 166 9.27 29.52 -5.76
CA ASP A 166 8.18 28.56 -5.97
C ASP A 166 8.43 27.78 -7.25
N GLN A 167 8.38 26.44 -7.12
CA GLN A 167 8.59 25.54 -8.24
C GLN A 167 7.70 24.31 -8.08
N PRO A 168 7.37 23.62 -9.18
CA PRO A 168 6.42 22.50 -9.16
C PRO A 168 6.82 21.39 -8.18
N GLY A 169 8.12 21.13 -7.99
CA GLY A 169 8.64 20.10 -7.11
C GLY A 169 8.58 20.42 -5.62
N ARG A 170 8.40 21.69 -5.25
CA ARG A 170 8.39 22.14 -3.84
C ARG A 170 7.04 21.90 -3.18
N PHE A 171 7.05 21.29 -1.99
CA PHE A 171 5.85 21.25 -1.15
C PHE A 171 5.47 22.64 -0.65
N ASP A 172 4.19 22.99 -0.72
CA ASP A 172 3.69 24.32 -0.33
C ASP A 172 2.79 24.29 0.92
N THR A 173 2.24 23.16 1.28
CA THR A 173 1.28 23.01 2.40
C THR A 173 1.79 22.05 3.46
N THR A 174 2.20 20.84 3.05
CA THR A 174 2.71 19.81 3.96
C THR A 174 4.19 20.06 4.27
N LEU A 175 4.60 19.84 5.53
CA LEU A 175 5.99 20.04 5.96
C LEU A 175 6.87 18.84 5.52
N ASN A 176 6.79 18.55 4.24
CA ASN A 176 7.48 17.42 3.62
C ASN A 176 8.76 17.86 2.92
N VAL A 177 9.68 16.91 2.84
CA VAL A 177 10.85 16.91 1.98
C VAL A 177 11.11 15.46 1.54
N ILE A 178 11.60 15.27 0.32
CA ILE A 178 12.02 13.94 -0.16
C ILE A 178 13.53 13.93 -0.44
N SER A 179 14.06 12.73 -0.62
CA SER A 179 15.48 12.56 -0.99
C SER A 179 15.74 12.93 -2.45
N LEU A 180 16.96 13.38 -2.71
CA LEU A 180 17.47 13.60 -4.07
C LEU A 180 17.59 12.29 -4.84
N GLN A 181 18.10 11.24 -4.16
CA GLN A 181 18.26 9.91 -4.74
C GLN A 181 16.92 9.17 -4.73
N GLY A 182 16.55 8.63 -5.89
CA GLY A 182 15.49 7.66 -6.07
C GLY A 182 16.07 6.28 -6.39
N PHE A 183 15.40 5.24 -5.93
CA PHE A 183 15.81 3.84 -6.09
C PHE A 183 14.72 3.08 -6.84
N SER A 184 15.09 2.16 -7.71
CA SER A 184 14.15 1.38 -8.54
C SER A 184 14.40 -0.13 -8.54
N PHE A 185 15.45 -0.59 -7.85
CA PHE A 185 15.79 -2.02 -7.75
C PHE A 185 16.58 -2.30 -6.48
N GLY A 186 16.75 -3.56 -6.11
CA GLY A 186 17.59 -3.99 -4.99
C GLY A 186 16.92 -3.85 -3.62
N ARG A 187 17.75 -3.74 -2.60
CA ARG A 187 17.33 -3.50 -1.21
C ARG A 187 18.07 -2.31 -0.67
N HIS A 188 17.35 -1.43 0.03
CA HIS A 188 17.89 -0.18 0.58
C HIS A 188 17.43 -0.05 2.02
N TYR A 189 18.34 0.38 2.88
CA TYR A 189 18.08 0.57 4.30
C TYR A 189 18.63 1.91 4.78
N TRP A 190 17.81 2.63 5.55
CA TRP A 190 18.17 3.92 6.15
C TRP A 190 17.78 3.94 7.61
N GLU A 191 18.63 4.54 8.45
CA GLU A 191 18.31 4.85 9.84
C GLU A 191 18.06 6.35 9.98
N ILE A 192 16.99 6.72 10.65
CA ILE A 192 16.55 8.10 10.85
C ILE A 192 16.44 8.35 12.35
N ASP A 193 17.18 9.35 12.85
CA ASP A 193 17.12 9.81 14.23
C ASP A 193 15.94 10.77 14.40
N VAL A 194 15.03 10.43 15.30
CA VAL A 194 13.83 11.18 15.67
C VAL A 194 13.82 11.53 17.16
N THR A 195 14.98 11.53 17.79
CA THR A 195 15.14 11.80 19.22
C THR A 195 14.53 13.15 19.59
N GLY A 196 13.70 13.14 20.62
CA GLY A 196 13.04 14.35 21.13
C GLY A 196 11.94 14.92 20.24
N LYS A 197 11.47 14.15 19.26
CA LYS A 197 10.34 14.53 18.41
C LYS A 197 9.01 14.09 19.05
N THR A 198 8.00 14.94 18.96
CA THR A 198 6.64 14.64 19.41
C THR A 198 5.68 14.38 18.24
N TYR A 199 6.08 14.80 17.04
CA TYR A 199 5.37 14.51 15.79
C TYR A 199 6.35 14.39 14.62
N TRP A 200 6.17 13.34 13.84
CA TRP A 200 6.87 13.11 12.57
C TRP A 200 6.15 12.05 11.72
N GLU A 201 6.35 12.09 10.41
CA GLU A 201 6.04 11.01 9.49
C GLU A 201 7.30 10.65 8.71
N LEU A 202 7.61 9.37 8.61
CA LEU A 202 8.75 8.84 7.89
C LEU A 202 8.30 7.76 6.93
N GLY A 203 8.84 7.76 5.73
CA GLY A 203 8.50 6.70 4.79
C GLY A 203 9.16 6.84 3.45
N VAL A 204 8.51 6.28 2.46
CA VAL A 204 8.92 6.34 1.06
C VAL A 204 7.78 6.78 0.19
N THR A 205 8.11 7.41 -0.92
CA THR A 205 7.11 7.91 -1.87
C THR A 205 7.61 7.79 -3.30
N TYR A 206 6.66 7.69 -4.22
CA TYR A 206 6.93 7.96 -5.63
C TYR A 206 7.14 9.46 -5.86
N PRO A 207 7.92 9.85 -6.89
CA PRO A 207 8.07 11.26 -7.25
C PRO A 207 6.75 11.92 -7.68
N SER A 208 5.77 11.12 -8.07
CA SER A 208 4.42 11.55 -8.46
C SER A 208 3.54 12.04 -7.30
N ILE A 209 3.99 11.98 -6.05
CA ILE A 209 3.22 12.54 -4.92
C ILE A 209 2.87 14.01 -5.18
N PRO A 210 1.61 14.43 -4.99
CA PRO A 210 1.20 15.82 -5.15
C PRO A 210 1.98 16.76 -4.23
N ARG A 211 2.45 17.88 -4.79
CA ARG A 211 3.29 18.86 -4.07
C ARG A 211 2.53 20.10 -3.64
N LYS A 212 1.40 20.37 -4.28
CA LYS A 212 0.67 21.63 -4.18
C LYS A 212 -0.75 21.41 -3.67
N GLY A 213 -1.19 22.34 -2.82
CA GLY A 213 -2.56 22.40 -2.32
C GLY A 213 -2.78 21.62 -1.02
N ILE A 214 -4.06 21.50 -0.64
CA ILE A 214 -4.52 20.98 0.65
C ILE A 214 -5.13 19.59 0.55
N SER A 215 -5.06 18.94 -0.62
CA SER A 215 -5.57 17.57 -0.79
C SER A 215 -4.87 16.62 0.18
N GLU A 216 -5.60 15.68 0.73
CA GLU A 216 -5.05 14.67 1.64
C GLU A 216 -3.94 13.85 0.96
N GLU A 217 -3.99 13.67 -0.35
CA GLU A 217 -2.96 12.96 -1.12
C GLU A 217 -1.57 13.61 -1.05
N CYS A 218 -1.48 14.90 -0.67
CA CYS A 218 -0.20 15.57 -0.42
C CYS A 218 0.50 15.10 0.86
N TRP A 219 -0.24 14.43 1.76
CA TRP A 219 0.29 13.91 3.01
C TRP A 219 0.84 12.51 2.79
N LEU A 220 1.92 12.19 3.49
CA LEU A 220 2.53 10.86 3.39
C LEU A 220 1.53 9.78 3.84
N GLY A 221 1.44 8.72 3.05
CA GLY A 221 0.55 7.59 3.31
C GLY A 221 -0.94 7.84 3.07
N ARG A 222 -1.38 9.07 2.78
CA ARG A 222 -2.81 9.36 2.55
C ARG A 222 -3.24 9.08 1.10
N GLY A 223 -2.31 9.06 0.14
CA GLY A 223 -2.54 8.61 -1.24
C GLY A 223 -1.89 7.26 -1.53
N ALA A 224 -2.17 6.72 -2.73
CA ALA A 224 -1.65 5.42 -3.19
C ALA A 224 -0.14 5.43 -3.52
N VAL A 225 0.50 6.60 -3.53
CA VAL A 225 1.88 6.79 -4.01
C VAL A 225 2.93 6.87 -2.90
N SER A 226 2.52 6.68 -1.64
CA SER A 226 3.44 6.76 -0.49
C SER A 226 3.06 5.80 0.64
N TRP A 227 4.06 5.37 1.39
CA TRP A 227 3.97 4.49 2.56
C TRP A 227 4.74 5.12 3.71
N CYS A 228 4.12 5.28 4.86
CA CYS A 228 4.80 5.89 6.00
C CYS A 228 4.37 5.30 7.34
N VAL A 229 5.18 5.55 8.35
CA VAL A 229 4.81 5.49 9.76
C VAL A 229 4.77 6.92 10.29
N GLU A 230 3.71 7.23 10.97
CA GLU A 230 3.47 8.47 11.70
C GLU A 230 3.66 8.21 13.20
N PHE A 231 4.29 9.16 13.89
CA PHE A 231 4.26 9.26 15.34
C PHE A 231 3.58 10.57 15.72
N PHE A 232 2.49 10.48 16.42
CA PHE A 232 1.73 11.64 16.89
C PHE A 232 1.12 11.35 18.25
N ASP A 233 1.28 12.30 19.21
CA ASP A 233 0.72 12.24 20.57
C ASP A 233 0.97 10.93 21.32
N GLY A 234 2.16 10.36 21.13
CA GLY A 234 2.57 9.10 21.80
C GLY A 234 2.13 7.83 21.07
N GLU A 235 1.44 7.93 19.96
CA GLU A 235 0.92 6.81 19.18
C GLU A 235 1.64 6.67 17.85
N TYR A 236 1.75 5.42 17.37
CA TYR A 236 2.30 5.09 16.07
C TYR A 236 1.20 4.59 15.15
N THR A 237 1.14 5.11 13.94
CA THR A 237 0.19 4.68 12.91
C THR A 237 0.93 4.47 11.60
N ALA A 238 0.73 3.32 10.96
CA ALA A 238 1.22 3.09 9.61
C ALA A 238 0.13 3.46 8.60
N TRP A 239 0.51 4.21 7.53
CA TRP A 239 -0.43 4.75 6.56
C TRP A 239 -0.05 4.38 5.13
N HIS A 240 -1.04 3.95 4.36
CA HIS A 240 -0.97 3.81 2.89
C HIS A 240 -2.37 3.89 2.30
N GLY A 241 -2.52 4.60 1.17
CA GLY A 241 -3.81 4.74 0.47
C GLY A 241 -4.92 5.35 1.33
N GLY A 242 -4.59 6.18 2.32
CA GLY A 242 -5.53 6.75 3.28
C GLY A 242 -6.00 5.76 4.37
N VAL A 243 -5.49 4.53 4.38
CA VAL A 243 -5.87 3.52 5.38
C VAL A 243 -4.89 3.56 6.56
N PRO A 244 -5.37 3.83 7.79
CA PRO A 244 -4.55 3.78 9.00
C PRO A 244 -4.47 2.37 9.57
N HIS A 245 -3.27 2.01 10.05
CA HIS A 245 -3.03 0.83 10.86
C HIS A 245 -2.39 1.26 12.17
N GLN A 246 -3.17 1.25 13.26
CA GLN A 246 -2.67 1.59 14.59
C GLN A 246 -1.68 0.53 15.07
N LEU A 247 -0.49 0.98 15.53
CA LEU A 247 0.55 0.08 15.98
C LEU A 247 0.53 -0.03 17.51
N PRO A 248 0.75 -1.22 18.09
CA PRO A 248 0.62 -1.47 19.53
C PRO A 248 1.88 -1.03 20.32
N PHE A 249 2.50 0.08 19.95
CA PHE A 249 3.70 0.58 20.61
C PHE A 249 3.39 1.89 21.35
N THR A 250 3.75 1.93 22.63
CA THR A 250 3.62 3.12 23.47
C THR A 250 4.99 3.72 23.86
N LYS A 251 6.07 2.97 23.58
CA LYS A 251 7.43 3.42 23.86
C LYS A 251 7.91 4.37 22.77
N HIS A 252 8.47 5.50 23.17
CA HIS A 252 9.13 6.43 22.25
C HIS A 252 10.44 5.81 21.74
N PHE A 253 10.57 5.72 20.42
CA PHE A 253 11.79 5.24 19.77
C PHE A 253 12.65 6.42 19.31
N CYS A 254 13.95 6.32 19.51
CA CYS A 254 14.91 7.36 19.13
C CYS A 254 15.31 7.26 17.65
N ARG A 255 15.43 6.03 17.14
CA ARG A 255 15.82 5.77 15.75
C ARG A 255 14.88 4.79 15.07
N ILE A 256 14.49 5.15 13.87
CA ILE A 256 13.62 4.34 13.00
C ILE A 256 14.43 3.87 11.80
N GLY A 257 14.41 2.57 11.55
CA GLY A 257 14.95 1.96 10.33
C GLY A 257 13.85 1.87 9.27
N VAL A 258 14.19 2.21 8.05
CA VAL A 258 13.31 2.03 6.87
C VAL A 258 14.02 1.11 5.89
N LEU A 259 13.42 -0.04 5.61
CA LEU A 259 13.89 -1.02 4.63
C LEU A 259 12.95 -1.03 3.43
N CYS A 260 13.48 -0.80 2.24
CA CYS A 260 12.80 -1.03 0.98
C CYS A 260 13.39 -2.26 0.30
N SER A 261 12.55 -3.20 -0.10
CA SER A 261 12.94 -4.40 -0.85
C SER A 261 12.15 -4.49 -2.14
N PHE A 262 12.76 -4.12 -3.26
CA PHE A 262 12.14 -4.21 -4.58
C PHE A 262 11.83 -5.66 -4.99
N PRO A 263 12.73 -6.66 -4.77
CA PRO A 263 12.42 -8.05 -5.10
C PRO A 263 11.23 -8.62 -4.34
N GLY A 264 11.01 -8.14 -3.10
CA GLY A 264 9.89 -8.60 -2.27
C GLY A 264 8.67 -7.67 -2.29
N GLY A 265 8.77 -6.51 -2.97
CA GLY A 265 7.70 -5.50 -2.92
C GLY A 265 7.37 -5.03 -1.50
N LEU A 266 8.39 -4.87 -0.63
CA LEU A 266 8.20 -4.61 0.80
C LEU A 266 8.73 -3.23 1.19
N VAL A 267 7.97 -2.55 2.04
CA VAL A 267 8.43 -1.39 2.81
C VAL A 267 8.27 -1.73 4.30
N THR A 268 9.39 -1.88 5.00
CA THR A 268 9.41 -2.30 6.41
C THR A 268 10.00 -1.21 7.29
N PHE A 269 9.32 -0.93 8.39
CA PHE A 269 9.75 -0.01 9.44
C PHE A 269 10.18 -0.80 10.66
N LEU A 270 11.30 -0.39 11.26
CA LEU A 270 11.90 -1.05 12.42
C LEU A 270 12.33 -0.01 13.46
N GLU A 271 12.30 -0.41 14.71
CA GLU A 271 13.09 0.26 15.74
C GLU A 271 14.55 -0.14 15.54
N ALA A 272 15.41 0.84 15.22
CA ALA A 272 16.74 0.57 14.69
C ALA A 272 17.76 0.06 15.71
N ASP A 273 17.58 0.34 17.02
CA ASP A 273 18.53 -0.08 18.04
C ASP A 273 18.44 -1.57 18.36
N LYS A 274 17.20 -2.08 18.44
CA LYS A 274 16.90 -3.48 18.73
C LYS A 274 16.48 -4.30 17.53
N MET A 275 16.36 -3.68 16.35
CA MET A 275 15.84 -4.31 15.12
C MET A 275 14.43 -4.88 15.30
N THR A 276 13.61 -4.23 16.13
CA THR A 276 12.22 -4.66 16.35
C THR A 276 11.35 -4.16 15.21
N PRO A 277 10.68 -5.03 14.45
CA PRO A 277 9.75 -4.60 13.42
C PRO A 277 8.60 -3.80 14.01
N LEU A 278 8.29 -2.67 13.40
CA LEU A 278 7.13 -1.86 13.72
C LEU A 278 5.97 -2.21 12.79
N PHE A 279 6.22 -2.19 11.49
CA PHE A 279 5.22 -2.51 10.47
C PHE A 279 5.88 -2.86 9.12
N SER A 280 5.19 -3.67 8.32
CA SER A 280 5.61 -3.99 6.95
C SER A 280 4.44 -3.86 6.00
N PHE A 281 4.61 -3.07 4.94
CA PHE A 281 3.69 -3.01 3.84
C PHE A 281 4.10 -4.01 2.76
N CYS A 282 3.16 -4.83 2.31
CA CYS A 282 3.29 -5.65 1.10
C CYS A 282 2.75 -4.82 -0.07
N ALA A 283 3.62 -4.05 -0.71
CA ALA A 283 3.24 -3.12 -1.77
C ALA A 283 3.16 -3.78 -3.16
N GLY A 284 3.60 -5.02 -3.29
CA GLY A 284 3.71 -5.69 -4.58
C GLY A 284 4.80 -5.06 -5.45
N THR A 285 4.62 -5.03 -6.76
CA THR A 285 5.58 -4.43 -7.69
C THR A 285 5.48 -2.90 -7.64
N PHE A 286 6.60 -2.24 -7.35
CA PHE A 286 6.66 -0.79 -7.42
C PHE A 286 6.67 -0.32 -8.88
N SER A 287 5.84 0.67 -9.19
CA SER A 287 5.67 1.21 -10.55
C SER A 287 6.62 2.35 -10.88
N GLU A 288 7.16 3.02 -9.86
CA GLU A 288 8.10 4.15 -10.00
C GLU A 288 9.31 3.94 -9.07
N CYS A 289 10.34 4.78 -9.21
CA CYS A 289 11.41 4.84 -8.22
C CYS A 289 10.88 5.33 -6.86
N LEU A 290 11.45 4.82 -5.78
CA LEU A 290 11.12 5.23 -4.42
C LEU A 290 12.14 6.23 -3.89
N HIS A 291 11.64 7.31 -3.33
CA HIS A 291 12.42 8.31 -2.59
C HIS A 291 12.13 8.19 -1.11
N LEU A 292 13.15 8.34 -0.26
CA LEU A 292 12.93 8.56 1.17
C LEU A 292 12.16 9.85 1.37
N ALA A 293 11.14 9.84 2.21
CA ALA A 293 10.27 10.97 2.46
C ALA A 293 10.13 11.23 3.96
N LEU A 294 10.23 12.50 4.33
CA LEU A 294 10.15 12.95 5.71
C LEU A 294 9.12 14.07 5.84
N CYS A 295 8.21 13.96 6.80
CA CYS A 295 7.43 15.06 7.33
C CYS A 295 7.92 15.39 8.74
N ARG A 296 8.51 16.54 8.90
CA ARG A 296 9.09 16.96 10.18
C ARG A 296 8.02 17.37 11.19
N GLY A 297 6.82 17.76 10.72
CA GLY A 297 5.74 18.29 11.53
C GLY A 297 5.99 19.70 12.08
N HIS A 298 4.93 20.30 12.60
CA HIS A 298 4.98 21.64 13.19
C HIS A 298 5.71 21.65 14.54
N ASN A 299 6.26 22.82 14.88
CA ASN A 299 6.88 23.05 16.19
C ASN A 299 5.90 23.78 17.12
N HIS A 300 4.93 23.05 17.66
CA HIS A 300 3.98 23.65 18.60
C HIS A 300 4.67 24.08 19.89
N ARG A 301 4.82 25.41 20.07
CA ARG A 301 5.37 26.04 21.27
C ARG A 301 6.71 25.46 21.74
N GLY A 302 7.54 25.00 20.80
CA GLY A 302 8.84 24.40 21.10
C GLY A 302 8.80 22.90 21.42
N ALA A 303 7.63 22.29 21.53
CA ALA A 303 7.52 20.86 21.93
C ALA A 303 8.06 19.89 20.88
N ASN A 304 8.21 20.34 19.62
CA ASN A 304 8.74 19.52 18.51
C ASN A 304 9.97 20.18 17.87
N SER A 305 10.92 20.73 18.68
CA SER A 305 12.01 21.57 18.17
C SER A 305 13.15 20.78 17.53
N SER A 306 13.40 19.52 17.94
CA SER A 306 14.49 18.68 17.44
C SER A 306 14.45 18.49 15.93
N ALA A 307 15.62 18.44 15.30
CA ALA A 307 15.75 18.06 13.90
C ALA A 307 15.46 16.57 13.69
N ILE A 308 15.09 16.18 12.48
CA ILE A 308 15.19 14.79 12.02
C ILE A 308 16.54 14.65 11.29
N VAL A 309 17.26 13.59 11.59
CA VAL A 309 18.61 13.35 11.02
C VAL A 309 18.67 11.99 10.32
N ILE A 310 19.17 11.96 9.10
CA ILE A 310 19.46 10.73 8.38
C ILE A 310 20.85 10.25 8.80
N CYS A 311 20.94 9.06 9.36
CA CYS A 311 22.20 8.47 9.82
C CYS A 311 22.93 7.79 8.65
N ASN A 312 23.58 8.56 7.79
CA ASN A 312 24.39 8.02 6.70
C ASN A 312 25.65 7.30 7.26
N ALA A 313 26.09 6.23 6.58
CA ALA A 313 27.18 5.36 7.06
C ALA A 313 28.54 6.08 7.21
N SER A 314 28.69 7.27 6.64
CA SER A 314 29.88 8.12 6.72
C SER A 314 29.93 9.05 7.95
N SER A 315 28.87 9.08 8.76
CA SER A 315 28.88 9.84 10.02
C SER A 315 29.59 9.02 11.09
N PRO A 316 30.75 9.47 11.64
CA PRO A 316 31.38 8.75 12.75
C PRO A 316 30.35 8.71 13.89
N THR A 317 29.96 7.51 14.28
CA THR A 317 29.23 7.30 15.53
C THR A 317 30.13 7.85 16.65
N SER A 318 29.67 8.89 17.32
CA SER A 318 30.20 9.27 18.61
C SER A 318 29.81 8.17 19.60
N ASP A 319 30.60 7.09 19.61
CA ASP A 319 30.60 6.14 20.72
C ASP A 319 31.20 6.88 21.94
N LEU A 320 30.35 7.39 22.81
CA LEU A 320 30.66 7.77 24.19
C LEU A 320 29.67 7.08 25.12
#